data_731fff132caf758ab71d8d8617257a50
#
_entry.id   731fff132caf758ab71d8d8617257a50
#
_cell.length_a   1.000
_cell.length_b   1.000
_cell.length_c   1.000
_cell.angle_alpha   90.00
_cell.angle_beta   90.00
_cell.angle_gamma   90.00
#
_symmetry.space_group_name_H-M   'P 1'
#
loop_
_entity.id
_entity.type
_entity.pdbx_description
1 polymer ?
#
loop_
_entity_poly.entity_id
_entity_poly.type
_entity_poly.pdbx_seq_one_letter_code
_entity_poly.pdbx_strand_id
1 'polypeptide(L)'
;TWEEELEAHKKYYILSDHVKTMRVLAEIRHSIDTADAFYSAEKDYYDEKMPEFSNREVEYKNLLLQSPHREKLESVIGGAAFANMELSARSVSREIVPLMQEENALVTRYEKLLAGAQIPWAGETLNLSMMTPHLTSPDRETRIRAAGKVNEFYESIAGELDEIYDLLVKNRTLQARKLGFETYTPLGYCRMMRSSYGREEVGR
;
A
#
# COMPACT_ATOMS: atom_id res chain seq x y z
N THR A 1 12.60 -17.90 -28.20
CA THR A 1 12.16 -19.22 -27.64
C THR A 1 11.57 -18.98 -26.26
N TRP A 2 10.78 -19.93 -25.76
CA TRP A 2 10.20 -19.84 -24.40
C TRP A 2 11.29 -19.89 -23.31
N GLU A 3 12.42 -20.54 -23.57
CA GLU A 3 13.58 -20.58 -22.67
C GLU A 3 14.21 -19.18 -22.50
N GLU A 4 14.35 -18.41 -23.58
CA GLU A 4 14.85 -17.03 -23.54
C GLU A 4 13.89 -16.12 -22.77
N GLU A 5 12.59 -16.29 -22.96
CA GLU A 5 11.57 -15.56 -22.20
C GLU A 5 11.62 -15.92 -20.71
N LEU A 6 11.82 -17.19 -20.36
CA LEU A 6 11.97 -17.64 -18.98
C LEU A 6 13.23 -17.08 -18.32
N GLU A 7 14.36 -17.05 -19.04
CA GLU A 7 15.60 -16.44 -18.53
C GLU A 7 15.46 -14.92 -18.36
N ALA A 8 14.77 -14.24 -19.28
CA ALA A 8 14.43 -12.83 -19.13
C ALA A 8 13.53 -12.61 -17.90
N HIS A 9 12.56 -13.51 -17.66
CA HIS A 9 11.69 -13.46 -16.48
C HIS A 9 12.46 -13.60 -15.17
N LYS A 10 13.40 -14.52 -15.08
CA LYS A 10 14.25 -14.70 -13.90
C LYS A 10 15.08 -13.44 -13.60
N LYS A 11 15.70 -12.83 -14.62
CA LYS A 11 16.47 -11.60 -14.46
C LYS A 11 15.61 -10.43 -14.03
N TYR A 12 14.44 -10.29 -14.64
CA TYR A 12 13.45 -9.28 -14.26
C TYR A 12 13.01 -9.46 -12.80
N TYR A 13 12.73 -10.70 -12.37
CA TYR A 13 12.30 -10.99 -11.01
C TYR A 13 13.34 -10.57 -9.97
N ILE A 14 14.63 -10.88 -10.22
CA ILE A 14 15.75 -10.48 -9.36
C ILE A 14 15.80 -8.95 -9.24
N LEU A 15 15.67 -8.22 -10.36
CA LEU A 15 15.68 -6.76 -10.35
C LEU A 15 14.46 -6.18 -9.60
N SER A 16 13.27 -6.73 -9.85
CA SER A 16 12.03 -6.32 -9.20
C SER A 16 12.08 -6.53 -7.69
N ASP A 17 12.58 -7.69 -7.24
CA ASP A 17 12.76 -7.99 -5.83
C ASP A 17 13.76 -7.04 -5.16
N HIS A 18 14.85 -6.70 -5.84
CA HIS A 18 15.81 -5.73 -5.31
C HIS A 18 15.17 -4.35 -5.11
N VAL A 19 14.48 -3.82 -6.12
CA VAL A 19 13.80 -2.52 -6.04
C VAL A 19 12.75 -2.52 -4.91
N LYS A 20 11.92 -3.57 -4.83
CA LYS A 20 10.90 -3.69 -3.80
C LYS A 20 11.50 -3.81 -2.40
N THR A 21 12.60 -4.55 -2.26
CA THR A 21 13.31 -4.66 -0.97
C THR A 21 13.84 -3.31 -0.51
N MET A 22 14.48 -2.56 -1.40
CA MET A 22 15.00 -1.23 -1.06
C MET A 22 13.87 -0.26 -0.67
N ARG A 23 12.74 -0.29 -1.39
CA ARG A 23 11.54 0.47 -1.02
C ARG A 23 11.06 0.12 0.39
N VAL A 24 10.92 -1.17 0.70
CA VAL A 24 10.45 -1.63 2.01
C VAL A 24 11.43 -1.22 3.12
N LEU A 25 12.74 -1.26 2.86
CA LEU A 25 13.74 -0.80 3.83
C LEU A 25 13.63 0.70 4.10
N ALA A 26 13.42 1.52 3.07
CA ALA A 26 13.19 2.96 3.23
C ALA A 26 11.91 3.23 4.04
N GLU A 27 10.82 2.52 3.74
CA GLU A 27 9.55 2.62 4.46
C GLU A 27 9.66 2.24 5.94
N ILE A 28 10.34 1.12 6.26
CA ILE A 28 10.57 0.68 7.65
C ILE A 28 11.36 1.75 8.42
N ARG A 29 12.45 2.26 7.84
CA ARG A 29 13.31 3.25 8.50
C ARG A 29 12.59 4.57 8.71
N HIS A 30 11.84 5.04 7.72
CA HIS A 30 10.97 6.20 7.87
C HIS A 30 9.92 6.00 8.98
N SER A 31 9.32 4.80 9.10
CA SER A 31 8.32 4.50 10.14
C SER A 31 8.91 4.49 11.55
N ILE A 32 10.23 4.25 11.71
CA ILE A 32 10.92 4.31 13.02
C ILE A 32 11.05 5.77 13.48
N ASP A 33 11.39 6.69 12.58
CA ASP A 33 11.48 8.12 12.84
C ASP A 33 11.01 8.92 11.61
N THR A 34 9.75 9.36 11.64
CA THR A 34 9.16 10.14 10.54
C THR A 34 9.69 11.59 10.45
N ALA A 35 10.46 12.04 11.45
CA ALA A 35 11.11 13.34 11.46
C ALA A 35 12.54 13.30 10.89
N ASP A 36 13.12 12.11 10.66
CA ASP A 36 14.42 11.96 10.01
C ASP A 36 14.35 12.44 8.56
N ALA A 37 15.13 13.50 8.25
CA ALA A 37 15.08 14.16 6.94
C ALA A 37 15.58 13.26 5.81
N PHE A 38 16.56 12.37 6.05
CA PHE A 38 17.08 11.47 5.04
C PHE A 38 16.06 10.39 4.68
N TYR A 39 15.48 9.71 5.66
CA TYR A 39 14.49 8.65 5.41
C TYR A 39 13.15 9.21 4.93
N SER A 40 12.78 10.44 5.32
CA SER A 40 11.62 11.13 4.71
C SER A 40 11.85 11.37 3.22
N ALA A 41 13.03 11.85 2.82
CA ALA A 41 13.34 12.06 1.40
C ALA A 41 13.40 10.73 0.61
N GLU A 42 13.93 9.65 1.19
CA GLU A 42 13.90 8.31 0.58
C GLU A 42 12.46 7.80 0.39
N LYS A 43 11.59 7.97 1.40
CA LYS A 43 10.17 7.59 1.31
C LYS A 43 9.46 8.39 0.21
N ASP A 44 9.63 9.71 0.18
CA ASP A 44 9.05 10.59 -0.83
C ASP A 44 9.51 10.21 -2.26
N TYR A 45 10.79 9.84 -2.42
CA TYR A 45 11.32 9.35 -3.69
C TYR A 45 10.60 8.07 -4.16
N TYR A 46 10.42 7.08 -3.27
CA TYR A 46 9.70 5.86 -3.63
C TYR A 46 8.22 6.11 -3.86
N ASP A 47 7.57 6.99 -3.10
CA ASP A 47 6.16 7.36 -3.31
C ASP A 47 5.92 7.97 -4.69
N GLU A 48 6.89 8.76 -5.19
CA GLU A 48 6.86 9.33 -6.54
C GLU A 48 7.18 8.29 -7.63
N LYS A 49 8.20 7.44 -7.43
CA LYS A 49 8.73 6.58 -8.50
C LYS A 49 8.07 5.21 -8.61
N MET A 50 7.56 4.65 -7.50
CA MET A 50 6.95 3.32 -7.53
C MET A 50 5.71 3.20 -8.41
N PRO A 51 4.83 4.19 -8.57
CA PRO A 51 3.75 4.13 -9.53
C PRO A 51 4.22 3.96 -10.99
N GLU A 52 5.31 4.64 -11.38
CA GLU A 52 5.91 4.47 -12.71
C GLU A 52 6.53 3.07 -12.87
N PHE A 53 7.22 2.60 -11.84
CA PHE A 53 7.77 1.25 -11.80
C PHE A 53 6.66 0.19 -11.91
N SER A 54 5.57 0.34 -11.15
CA SER A 54 4.42 -0.56 -11.20
C SER A 54 3.77 -0.59 -12.59
N ASN A 55 3.69 0.55 -13.29
CA ASN A 55 3.20 0.57 -14.66
C ASN A 55 4.11 -0.25 -15.60
N ARG A 56 5.45 -0.09 -15.49
CA ARG A 56 6.41 -0.89 -16.28
C ARG A 56 6.33 -2.38 -15.94
N GLU A 57 6.12 -2.74 -14.67
CA GLU A 57 5.86 -4.13 -14.28
C GLU A 57 4.62 -4.68 -14.98
N VAL A 58 3.55 -3.91 -15.08
CA VAL A 58 2.32 -4.33 -15.77
C VAL A 58 2.55 -4.45 -17.27
N GLU A 59 3.27 -3.52 -17.90
CA GLU A 59 3.66 -3.62 -19.31
C GLU A 59 4.44 -4.94 -19.56
N TYR A 60 5.41 -5.25 -18.69
CA TYR A 60 6.17 -6.50 -18.77
C TYR A 60 5.28 -7.75 -18.56
N LYS A 61 4.42 -7.74 -17.55
CA LYS A 61 3.47 -8.86 -17.30
C LYS A 61 2.55 -9.09 -18.50
N ASN A 62 2.09 -8.02 -19.15
CA ASN A 62 1.29 -8.12 -20.36
C ASN A 62 2.04 -8.79 -21.52
N LEU A 63 3.36 -8.58 -21.66
CA LEU A 63 4.15 -9.30 -22.65
C LEU A 63 4.15 -10.82 -22.38
N LEU A 64 4.27 -11.24 -21.12
CA LEU A 64 4.19 -12.68 -20.76
C LEU A 64 2.79 -13.26 -20.99
N LEU A 65 1.74 -12.51 -20.60
CA LEU A 65 0.34 -12.94 -20.79
C LEU A 65 -0.05 -13.07 -22.27
N GLN A 66 0.57 -12.29 -23.15
CA GLN A 66 0.33 -12.28 -24.60
C GLN A 66 1.38 -13.13 -25.37
N SER A 67 2.33 -13.73 -24.68
CA SER A 67 3.36 -14.55 -25.31
C SER A 67 2.75 -15.74 -26.08
N PRO A 68 3.23 -16.06 -27.29
CA PRO A 68 2.86 -17.28 -27.99
C PRO A 68 3.30 -18.54 -27.23
N HIS A 69 4.18 -18.39 -26.22
CA HIS A 69 4.67 -19.46 -25.37
C HIS A 69 4.00 -19.50 -23.99
N ARG A 70 2.88 -18.77 -23.80
CA ARG A 70 2.20 -18.62 -22.52
C ARG A 70 1.97 -19.95 -21.81
N GLU A 71 1.39 -20.94 -22.47
CA GLU A 71 1.09 -22.25 -21.85
C GLU A 71 2.34 -22.91 -21.27
N LYS A 72 3.46 -22.83 -22.00
CA LYS A 72 4.72 -23.40 -21.54
C LYS A 72 5.32 -22.64 -20.38
N LEU A 73 5.29 -21.30 -20.42
CA LEU A 73 5.74 -20.44 -19.33
C LEU A 73 4.89 -20.67 -18.08
N GLU A 74 3.56 -20.74 -18.22
CA GLU A 74 2.64 -20.98 -17.12
C GLU A 74 2.88 -22.37 -16.47
N SER A 75 3.20 -23.40 -17.26
CA SER A 75 3.53 -24.73 -16.74
C SER A 75 4.79 -24.75 -15.86
N VAL A 76 5.73 -23.82 -16.07
CA VAL A 76 6.99 -23.71 -15.32
C VAL A 76 6.92 -22.71 -14.18
N ILE A 77 6.35 -21.53 -14.44
CA ILE A 77 6.24 -20.43 -13.46
C ILE A 77 5.09 -20.70 -12.47
N GLY A 78 4.01 -21.30 -12.94
CA GLY A 78 2.84 -21.67 -12.14
C GLY A 78 1.60 -20.86 -12.46
N GLY A 79 0.43 -21.52 -12.49
CA GLY A 79 -0.87 -20.91 -12.80
C GLY A 79 -1.27 -19.80 -11.81
N ALA A 80 -0.95 -19.94 -10.53
CA ALA A 80 -1.23 -18.88 -9.53
C ALA A 80 -0.45 -17.58 -9.84
N ALA A 81 0.79 -17.69 -10.34
CA ALA A 81 1.57 -16.53 -10.74
C ALA A 81 0.94 -15.82 -11.94
N PHE A 82 0.48 -16.58 -12.94
CA PHE A 82 -0.22 -16.02 -14.10
C PHE A 82 -1.56 -15.38 -13.72
N ALA A 83 -2.35 -16.00 -12.85
CA ALA A 83 -3.58 -15.40 -12.32
C ALA A 83 -3.29 -14.05 -11.61
N ASN A 84 -2.22 -13.97 -10.84
CA ASN A 84 -1.79 -12.72 -10.20
C ASN A 84 -1.29 -11.68 -11.22
N MET A 85 -0.64 -12.10 -12.32
CA MET A 85 -0.26 -11.20 -13.41
C MET A 85 -1.51 -10.60 -14.09
N GLU A 86 -2.55 -11.39 -14.33
CA GLU A 86 -3.83 -10.93 -14.88
C GLU A 86 -4.52 -9.91 -13.97
N LEU A 87 -4.54 -10.13 -12.65
CA LEU A 87 -5.06 -9.16 -11.68
C LEU A 87 -4.23 -7.87 -11.68
N SER A 88 -2.90 -7.98 -11.73
CA SER A 88 -2.00 -6.83 -11.83
C SER A 88 -2.26 -6.02 -13.10
N ALA A 89 -2.42 -6.69 -14.24
CA ALA A 89 -2.68 -6.06 -15.54
C ALA A 89 -3.97 -5.21 -15.54
N ARG A 90 -4.95 -5.58 -14.71
CA ARG A 90 -6.20 -4.85 -14.56
C ARG A 90 -6.13 -3.73 -13.52
N SER A 91 -5.08 -3.65 -12.72
CA SER A 91 -5.02 -2.79 -11.53
C SER A 91 -4.16 -1.54 -11.71
N VAL A 92 -3.37 -1.44 -12.77
CA VAL A 92 -2.49 -0.30 -13.06
C VAL A 92 -2.49 0.00 -14.54
N SER A 93 -2.45 1.29 -14.89
CA SER A 93 -2.18 1.79 -16.23
C SER A 93 -1.42 3.11 -16.14
N ARG A 94 -0.75 3.50 -17.24
CA ARG A 94 -0.03 4.78 -17.32
C ARG A 94 -0.92 5.99 -17.02
N GLU A 95 -2.20 5.89 -17.34
CA GLU A 95 -3.17 6.97 -17.12
C GLU A 95 -3.41 7.29 -15.64
N ILE A 96 -3.28 6.29 -14.76
CA ILE A 96 -3.52 6.47 -13.31
C ILE A 96 -2.25 6.72 -12.51
N VAL A 97 -1.06 6.71 -13.12
CA VAL A 97 0.22 6.94 -12.40
C VAL A 97 0.20 8.23 -11.57
N PRO A 98 -0.27 9.40 -12.09
CA PRO A 98 -0.34 10.61 -11.26
C PRO A 98 -1.29 10.47 -10.06
N LEU A 99 -2.40 9.75 -10.21
CA LEU A 99 -3.33 9.49 -9.10
C LEU A 99 -2.73 8.55 -8.06
N MET A 100 -1.91 7.58 -8.47
CA MET A 100 -1.18 6.70 -7.54
C MET A 100 -0.13 7.49 -6.75
N GLN A 101 0.56 8.45 -7.37
CA GLN A 101 1.50 9.35 -6.69
C GLN A 101 0.78 10.23 -5.66
N GLU A 102 -0.37 10.79 -6.02
CA GLU A 102 -1.23 11.54 -5.09
C GLU A 102 -1.74 10.65 -3.93
N GLU A 103 -2.17 9.42 -4.21
CA GLU A 103 -2.58 8.44 -3.19
C GLU A 103 -1.45 8.18 -2.19
N ASN A 104 -0.22 7.95 -2.69
CA ASN A 104 0.95 7.72 -1.83
C ASN A 104 1.22 8.93 -0.93
N ALA A 105 1.19 10.16 -1.47
CA ALA A 105 1.38 11.37 -0.70
C ALA A 105 0.32 11.54 0.40
N LEU A 106 -0.96 11.22 0.12
CA LEU A 106 -2.04 11.25 1.11
C LEU A 106 -1.83 10.18 2.20
N VAL A 107 -1.39 8.98 1.84
CA VAL A 107 -1.07 7.92 2.81
C VAL A 107 0.09 8.35 3.70
N THR A 108 1.15 8.91 3.13
CA THR A 108 2.29 9.43 3.90
C THR A 108 1.88 10.57 4.83
N ARG A 109 0.97 11.47 4.39
CA ARG A 109 0.40 12.51 5.26
C ARG A 109 -0.35 11.90 6.45
N TYR A 110 -1.16 10.86 6.22
CA TYR A 110 -1.86 10.12 7.28
C TYR A 110 -0.87 9.48 8.27
N GLU A 111 0.17 8.80 7.76
CA GLU A 111 1.19 8.16 8.59
C GLU A 111 1.93 9.16 9.48
N LYS A 112 2.36 10.30 8.92
CA LYS A 112 3.03 11.37 9.66
C LYS A 112 2.12 11.99 10.73
N LEU A 113 0.83 12.17 10.42
CA LEU A 113 -0.14 12.71 11.36
C LEU A 113 -0.29 11.81 12.61
N LEU A 114 -0.39 10.50 12.43
CA LEU A 114 -0.49 9.55 13.54
C LEU A 114 0.83 9.37 14.27
N ALA A 115 1.95 9.29 13.55
CA ALA A 115 3.27 9.15 14.15
C ALA A 115 3.67 10.38 14.99
N GLY A 116 3.16 11.56 14.62
CA GLY A 116 3.35 12.80 15.34
C GLY A 116 2.57 12.94 16.66
N ALA A 117 1.86 11.89 17.10
CA ALA A 117 1.07 11.92 18.33
C ALA A 117 1.92 12.26 19.56
N GLN A 118 1.51 13.28 20.29
CA GLN A 118 2.12 13.71 21.56
C GLN A 118 1.04 13.72 22.63
N ILE A 119 0.94 12.62 23.37
CA ILE A 119 -0.10 12.38 24.37
C ILE A 119 0.47 12.59 25.76
N PRO A 120 0.04 13.63 26.53
CA PRO A 120 0.49 13.84 27.90
C PRO A 120 0.00 12.71 28.81
N TRP A 121 0.94 12.00 29.47
CA TRP A 121 0.64 10.90 30.37
C TRP A 121 1.60 10.85 31.56
N ALA A 122 1.08 10.97 32.80
CA ALA A 122 1.82 10.83 34.04
C ALA A 122 3.13 11.67 34.13
N GLY A 123 3.15 12.85 33.50
CA GLY A 123 4.30 13.74 33.47
C GLY A 123 5.27 13.54 32.30
N GLU A 124 4.97 12.59 31.45
CA GLU A 124 5.71 12.29 30.21
C GLU A 124 4.83 12.61 28.97
N THR A 125 5.47 12.63 27.80
CA THR A 125 4.78 12.71 26.51
C THR A 125 4.98 11.40 25.76
N LEU A 126 3.89 10.70 25.47
CA LEU A 126 3.88 9.40 24.82
C LEU A 126 3.29 9.49 23.42
N ASN A 127 3.74 8.63 22.51
CA ASN A 127 3.07 8.39 21.22
C ASN A 127 1.98 7.31 21.35
N LEU A 128 1.22 7.08 20.27
CA LEU A 128 0.13 6.08 20.26
C LEU A 128 0.61 4.66 20.65
N SER A 129 1.77 4.23 20.15
CA SER A 129 2.32 2.90 20.48
C SER A 129 2.71 2.79 21.96
N MET A 130 3.28 3.83 22.54
CA MET A 130 3.64 3.89 23.95
C MET A 130 2.42 3.93 24.88
N MET A 131 1.26 4.34 24.38
CA MET A 131 -0.01 4.26 25.15
C MET A 131 -0.58 2.84 25.25
N THR A 132 -0.17 1.89 24.40
CA THR A 132 -0.72 0.53 24.38
C THR A 132 -0.64 -0.21 25.71
N PRO A 133 0.46 -0.21 26.48
CA PRO A 133 0.53 -0.85 27.79
C PRO A 133 -0.51 -0.28 28.80
N HIS A 134 -0.82 1.01 28.69
CA HIS A 134 -1.81 1.66 29.55
C HIS A 134 -3.25 1.34 29.13
N LEU A 135 -3.51 1.20 27.83
CA LEU A 135 -4.80 0.77 27.28
C LEU A 135 -5.13 -0.69 27.61
N THR A 136 -4.09 -1.51 27.85
CA THR A 136 -4.23 -2.95 28.20
C THR A 136 -3.94 -3.25 29.68
N SER A 137 -3.81 -2.22 30.52
CA SER A 137 -3.54 -2.36 31.95
C SER A 137 -4.57 -3.27 32.65
N PRO A 138 -4.17 -4.12 33.62
CA PRO A 138 -5.11 -4.83 34.49
C PRO A 138 -6.04 -3.88 35.26
N ASP A 139 -5.56 -2.71 35.65
CA ASP A 139 -6.35 -1.69 36.32
C ASP A 139 -7.30 -0.97 35.36
N ARG A 140 -8.60 -1.05 35.68
CA ARG A 140 -9.68 -0.47 34.86
C ARG A 140 -9.60 1.06 34.80
N GLU A 141 -9.25 1.72 35.89
CA GLU A 141 -9.20 3.19 35.96
C GLU A 141 -8.06 3.71 35.07
N THR A 142 -6.92 3.02 35.05
CA THR A 142 -5.80 3.32 34.14
C THR A 142 -6.24 3.17 32.69
N ARG A 143 -6.97 2.10 32.31
CA ARG A 143 -7.48 1.94 30.93
C ARG A 143 -8.42 3.06 30.52
N ILE A 144 -9.36 3.45 31.39
CA ILE A 144 -10.31 4.53 31.10
C ILE A 144 -9.58 5.87 30.88
N ARG A 145 -8.63 6.22 31.75
CA ARG A 145 -7.84 7.44 31.61
C ARG A 145 -7.00 7.41 30.34
N ALA A 146 -6.35 6.29 30.04
CA ALA A 146 -5.54 6.14 28.83
C ALA A 146 -6.40 6.27 27.57
N ALA A 147 -7.56 5.62 27.50
CA ALA A 147 -8.50 5.76 26.40
C ALA A 147 -8.98 7.20 26.22
N GLY A 148 -9.28 7.91 27.35
CA GLY A 148 -9.63 9.32 27.29
C GLY A 148 -8.55 10.18 26.65
N LYS A 149 -7.28 9.98 27.03
CA LYS A 149 -6.15 10.74 26.45
C LYS A 149 -5.89 10.43 24.97
N VAL A 150 -6.06 9.18 24.56
CA VAL A 150 -5.98 8.80 23.15
C VAL A 150 -7.15 9.41 22.36
N ASN A 151 -8.36 9.42 22.92
CA ASN A 151 -9.50 10.07 22.27
C ASN A 151 -9.31 11.59 22.13
N GLU A 152 -8.80 12.29 23.16
CA GLU A 152 -8.47 13.72 23.08
C GLU A 152 -7.51 14.00 21.90
N PHE A 153 -6.51 13.15 21.69
CA PHE A 153 -5.61 13.26 20.54
C PHE A 153 -6.37 13.08 19.22
N TYR A 154 -7.16 12.02 19.05
CA TYR A 154 -7.92 11.81 17.81
C TYR A 154 -8.93 12.93 17.54
N GLU A 155 -9.61 13.45 18.57
CA GLU A 155 -10.49 14.62 18.43
C GLU A 155 -9.75 15.85 17.96
N SER A 156 -8.50 16.05 18.41
CA SER A 156 -7.67 17.21 18.00
C SER A 156 -7.26 17.19 16.53
N ILE A 157 -7.20 16.01 15.90
CA ILE A 157 -6.80 15.81 14.50
C ILE A 157 -7.95 15.35 13.60
N ALA A 158 -9.18 15.24 14.14
CA ALA A 158 -10.33 14.65 13.42
C ALA A 158 -10.59 15.33 12.07
N GLY A 159 -10.55 16.65 12.02
CA GLY A 159 -10.78 17.39 10.78
C GLY A 159 -9.76 17.08 9.68
N GLU A 160 -8.49 16.89 10.06
CA GLU A 160 -7.44 16.52 9.11
C GLU A 160 -7.57 15.06 8.65
N LEU A 161 -7.94 14.15 9.56
CA LEU A 161 -8.24 12.75 9.22
C LEU A 161 -9.41 12.66 8.24
N ASP A 162 -10.49 13.39 8.49
CA ASP A 162 -11.67 13.41 7.61
C ASP A 162 -11.33 13.93 6.22
N GLU A 163 -10.52 15.01 6.13
CA GLU A 163 -10.04 15.54 4.85
C GLU A 163 -9.22 14.51 4.08
N ILE A 164 -8.24 13.87 4.73
CA ILE A 164 -7.39 12.85 4.09
C ILE A 164 -8.24 11.67 3.61
N TYR A 165 -9.19 11.21 4.43
CA TYR A 165 -10.07 10.12 4.08
C TYR A 165 -10.95 10.45 2.86
N ASP A 166 -11.56 11.62 2.83
CA ASP A 166 -12.38 12.08 1.71
C ASP A 166 -11.56 12.17 0.41
N LEU A 167 -10.35 12.73 0.48
CA LEU A 167 -9.43 12.81 -0.66
C LEU A 167 -9.03 11.42 -1.16
N LEU A 168 -8.72 10.48 -0.26
CA LEU A 168 -8.40 9.09 -0.63
C LEU A 168 -9.59 8.39 -1.30
N VAL A 169 -10.82 8.56 -0.80
CA VAL A 169 -12.03 7.99 -1.40
C VAL A 169 -12.23 8.53 -2.81
N LYS A 170 -12.10 9.84 -3.00
CA LYS A 170 -12.23 10.50 -4.31
C LYS A 170 -11.16 10.03 -5.29
N ASN A 171 -9.91 10.04 -4.86
CA ASN A 171 -8.76 9.59 -5.67
C ASN A 171 -8.92 8.13 -6.10
N ARG A 172 -9.16 7.22 -5.16
CA ARG A 172 -9.35 5.78 -5.43
C ARG A 172 -10.55 5.49 -6.33
N THR A 173 -11.64 6.23 -6.16
CA THR A 173 -12.81 6.12 -7.03
C THR A 173 -12.48 6.56 -8.45
N LEU A 174 -11.72 7.63 -8.62
CA LEU A 174 -11.29 8.12 -9.92
C LEU A 174 -10.33 7.12 -10.60
N GLN A 175 -9.38 6.55 -9.88
CA GLN A 175 -8.51 5.48 -10.38
C GLN A 175 -9.32 4.29 -10.91
N ALA A 176 -10.31 3.83 -10.13
CA ALA A 176 -11.17 2.71 -10.51
C ALA A 176 -11.92 3.01 -11.83
N ARG A 177 -12.53 4.20 -11.94
CA ARG A 177 -13.26 4.61 -13.15
C ARG A 177 -12.35 4.69 -14.37
N LYS A 178 -11.15 5.24 -14.23
CA LYS A 178 -10.15 5.29 -15.32
C LYS A 178 -9.70 3.91 -15.79
N LEU A 179 -9.72 2.91 -14.91
CA LEU A 179 -9.44 1.50 -15.24
C LEU A 179 -10.68 0.71 -15.69
N GLY A 180 -11.84 1.37 -15.88
CA GLY A 180 -13.06 0.75 -16.38
C GLY A 180 -13.91 0.04 -15.31
N PHE A 181 -13.61 0.24 -14.03
CA PHE A 181 -14.43 -0.25 -12.93
C PHE A 181 -15.50 0.78 -12.53
N GLU A 182 -16.70 0.34 -12.19
CA GLU A 182 -17.78 1.23 -11.72
C GLU A 182 -17.45 1.82 -10.32
N THR A 183 -16.88 1.00 -9.43
CA THR A 183 -16.52 1.37 -8.06
C THR A 183 -15.11 0.89 -7.72
N TYR A 184 -14.55 1.39 -6.60
CA TYR A 184 -13.22 0.99 -6.16
C TYR A 184 -13.14 -0.47 -5.68
N THR A 185 -14.22 -1.05 -5.17
CA THR A 185 -14.19 -2.40 -4.56
C THR A 185 -13.60 -3.46 -5.50
N PRO A 186 -14.02 -3.61 -6.77
CA PRO A 186 -13.41 -4.59 -7.67
C PRO A 186 -11.92 -4.32 -7.95
N LEU A 187 -11.53 -3.05 -8.08
CA LEU A 187 -10.12 -2.67 -8.22
C LEU A 187 -9.32 -3.07 -6.97
N GLY A 188 -9.88 -2.82 -5.78
CA GLY A 188 -9.30 -3.23 -4.50
C GLY A 188 -9.07 -4.75 -4.43
N TYR A 189 -10.00 -5.56 -4.92
CA TYR A 189 -9.82 -7.03 -5.00
C TYR A 189 -8.67 -7.41 -5.95
N CYS A 190 -8.54 -6.76 -7.10
CA CYS A 190 -7.40 -6.97 -8.00
C CYS A 190 -6.07 -6.60 -7.30
N ARG A 191 -6.00 -5.47 -6.60
CA ARG A 191 -4.81 -5.01 -5.87
C ARG A 191 -4.43 -5.91 -4.70
N MET A 192 -5.41 -6.54 -4.05
CA MET A 192 -5.19 -7.54 -3.00
C MET A 192 -4.86 -8.94 -3.54
N MET A 193 -4.69 -9.11 -4.86
CA MET A 193 -4.43 -10.40 -5.51
C MET A 193 -5.44 -11.50 -5.14
N ARG A 194 -6.72 -11.14 -4.99
CA ARG A 194 -7.80 -12.09 -4.68
C ARG A 194 -8.20 -12.85 -5.95
N SER A 195 -7.51 -13.94 -6.25
CA SER A 195 -7.71 -14.75 -7.45
C SER A 195 -8.73 -15.87 -7.29
N SER A 196 -9.00 -16.32 -6.04
CA SER A 196 -9.82 -17.51 -5.76
C SER A 196 -11.18 -17.22 -5.14
N TYR A 197 -11.46 -15.97 -4.76
CA TYR A 197 -12.75 -15.56 -4.20
C TYR A 197 -13.07 -14.10 -4.51
N GLY A 198 -14.35 -13.77 -4.57
CA GLY A 198 -14.84 -12.43 -4.83
C GLY A 198 -15.72 -11.88 -3.70
N ARG A 199 -16.46 -10.81 -4.01
CA ARG A 199 -17.34 -10.15 -3.04
C ARG A 199 -18.48 -11.07 -2.54
N GLU A 200 -18.98 -11.93 -3.41
CA GLU A 200 -20.12 -12.81 -3.07
C GLU A 200 -19.73 -13.87 -2.02
N GLU A 201 -18.52 -14.42 -2.13
CA GLU A 201 -18.01 -15.38 -1.17
C GLU A 201 -17.72 -14.75 0.19
N VAL A 202 -17.30 -13.48 0.22
CA VAL A 202 -17.06 -12.75 1.48
C VAL A 202 -18.36 -12.33 2.17
N GLY A 203 -19.45 -12.16 1.40
CA GLY A 203 -20.76 -11.75 1.92
C GLY A 203 -21.63 -12.89 2.47
N ARG A 204 -21.15 -14.13 2.41
CA ARG A 204 -21.83 -15.33 2.93
C ARG A 204 -21.43 -15.64 4.36
#